data_7c4b2c8794c5c8d14b1c9bc75fafc838
#
_entry.id   7c4b2c8794c5c8d14b1c9bc75fafc838
#
_cell.length_a   1.000
_cell.length_b   1.000
_cell.length_c   1.000
_cell.angle_alpha   90.00
_cell.angle_beta   90.00
_cell.angle_gamma   90.00
#
_symmetry.space_group_name_H-M   'P 1'
#
loop_
_entity.id
_entity.type
_entity.pdbx_description
1 polymer ?
#
loop_
_entity_poly.entity_id
_entity_poly.type
_entity_poly.pdbx_seq_one_letter_code
_entity_poly.pdbx_strand_id
1 'polypeptide(L)'
;LEEAPVDMRAIASRFEGKTIGCFATMGSDVNDPDSHAWMKRTAEGLAAAGKNNTLAQTFICRGRIDPAQFEKMTKMMGGVVSPERAEKRRESETHPDRLDLAKGAEIFRSVFGVNF
;
A
#
# COMPACT_ATOMS: atom_id res chain seq x y z
N LEU A 1 1.34 -7.37 8.63
CA LEU A 1 1.33 -6.13 7.84
C LEU A 1 1.81 -4.98 8.69
N GLU A 2 2.69 -4.19 8.13
CA GLU A 2 3.33 -3.09 8.84
C GLU A 2 2.39 -1.89 8.98
N GLU A 3 2.66 -1.07 10.00
CA GLU A 3 2.00 0.22 10.15
C GLU A 3 2.56 1.23 9.16
N ALA A 4 1.86 2.35 8.98
CA ALA A 4 2.36 3.45 8.17
C ALA A 4 3.70 3.96 8.75
N PRO A 5 4.64 4.41 7.91
CA PRO A 5 5.91 4.97 8.38
C PRO A 5 5.72 6.11 9.37
N VAL A 6 6.64 6.20 10.32
CA VAL A 6 6.58 7.21 11.40
C VAL A 6 6.52 8.65 10.86
N ASP A 7 7.33 8.95 9.86
CA ASP A 7 7.36 10.26 9.23
C ASP A 7 6.06 10.58 8.48
N MET A 8 5.45 9.59 7.84
CA MET A 8 4.15 9.77 7.21
C MET A 8 3.06 10.08 8.24
N ARG A 9 3.07 9.37 9.38
CA ARG A 9 2.14 9.64 10.47
C ARG A 9 2.34 11.04 11.07
N ALA A 10 3.60 11.47 11.19
CA ALA A 10 3.92 12.80 11.68
C ALA A 10 3.42 13.90 10.73
N ILE A 11 3.55 13.70 9.42
CA ILE A 11 3.02 14.63 8.42
C ILE A 11 1.50 14.67 8.49
N ALA A 12 0.85 13.51 8.52
CA ALA A 12 -0.61 13.40 8.57
C ALA A 12 -1.19 14.07 9.83
N SER A 13 -0.47 14.05 10.93
CA SER A 13 -0.90 14.70 12.18
C SER A 13 -1.04 16.22 12.08
N ARG A 14 -0.46 16.83 11.05
CA ARG A 14 -0.54 18.27 10.81
C ARG A 14 -1.70 18.66 9.91
N PHE A 15 -2.39 17.70 9.32
CA PHE A 15 -3.51 17.99 8.42
C PHE A 15 -4.75 18.36 9.23
N GLU A 16 -5.45 19.37 8.77
CA GLU A 16 -6.69 19.81 9.38
C GLU A 16 -7.71 20.13 8.29
N GLY A 17 -8.88 19.52 8.39
CA GLY A 17 -9.97 19.74 7.45
C GLY A 17 -9.66 19.29 6.02
N LYS A 18 -8.82 18.29 5.84
CA LYS A 18 -8.38 17.85 4.52
C LYS A 18 -9.16 16.62 4.05
N THR A 19 -9.33 16.54 2.74
CA THR A 19 -9.81 15.33 2.07
C THR A 19 -8.58 14.53 1.64
N ILE A 20 -8.49 13.29 2.12
CA ILE A 20 -7.28 12.47 1.99
C ILE A 20 -7.57 11.25 1.14
N GLY A 21 -6.68 10.97 0.20
CA GLY A 21 -6.60 9.68 -0.49
C GLY A 21 -5.31 9.01 -0.09
N CYS A 22 -5.37 7.70 0.12
CA CYS A 22 -4.18 6.91 0.49
C CYS A 22 -3.98 5.78 -0.50
N PHE A 23 -2.73 5.54 -0.86
CA PHE A 23 -2.38 4.39 -1.68
C PHE A 23 -1.18 3.67 -1.10
N ALA A 24 -1.08 2.39 -1.41
CA ALA A 24 0.06 1.59 -1.01
C ALA A 24 0.40 0.57 -2.10
N THR A 25 1.67 0.25 -2.20
CA THR A 25 2.14 -0.91 -2.96
C THR A 25 2.49 -2.02 -1.98
N MET A 26 2.25 -3.25 -2.36
CA MET A 26 2.56 -4.38 -1.49
C MET A 26 3.02 -5.59 -2.28
N GLY A 27 3.87 -6.39 -1.66
CA GLY A 27 4.34 -7.65 -2.23
C GLY A 27 3.36 -8.82 -2.03
N SER A 28 2.38 -8.64 -1.16
CA SER A 28 1.35 -9.66 -0.89
C SER A 28 0.20 -9.58 -1.89
N ASP A 29 -0.75 -10.52 -1.79
CA ASP A 29 -1.90 -10.59 -2.69
C ASP A 29 -2.84 -9.41 -2.46
N VAL A 30 -2.99 -8.56 -3.48
CA VAL A 30 -3.88 -7.40 -3.42
C VAL A 30 -5.35 -7.77 -3.52
N ASN A 31 -5.67 -9.02 -3.87
CA ASN A 31 -7.05 -9.50 -3.89
C ASN A 31 -7.47 -10.13 -2.56
N ASP A 32 -6.54 -10.29 -1.63
CA ASP A 32 -6.83 -10.81 -0.30
C ASP A 32 -7.65 -9.78 0.49
N PRO A 33 -8.80 -10.18 1.06
CA PRO A 33 -9.58 -9.27 1.91
C PRO A 33 -8.79 -8.68 3.07
N ASP A 34 -7.82 -9.40 3.61
CA ASP A 34 -6.96 -8.89 4.70
C ASP A 34 -6.09 -7.73 4.25
N SER A 35 -5.64 -7.74 3.00
CA SER A 35 -4.87 -6.62 2.43
C SER A 35 -5.72 -5.35 2.36
N HIS A 36 -6.96 -5.47 1.90
CA HIS A 36 -7.89 -4.34 1.85
C HIS A 36 -8.27 -3.85 3.24
N ALA A 37 -8.49 -4.75 4.18
CA ALA A 37 -8.79 -4.39 5.56
C ALA A 37 -7.62 -3.66 6.22
N TRP A 38 -6.40 -4.11 5.97
CA TRP A 38 -5.19 -3.43 6.44
C TRP A 38 -5.09 -2.01 5.87
N MET A 39 -5.30 -1.86 4.56
CA MET A 39 -5.22 -0.55 3.91
C MET A 39 -6.26 0.42 4.49
N LYS A 40 -7.47 -0.06 4.68
CA LYS A 40 -8.55 0.74 5.26
C LYS A 40 -8.19 1.23 6.66
N ARG A 41 -7.75 0.33 7.54
CA ARG A 41 -7.34 0.69 8.91
C ARG A 41 -6.20 1.68 8.93
N THR A 42 -5.19 1.45 8.09
CA THR A 42 -4.02 2.31 7.98
C THR A 42 -4.41 3.70 7.51
N ALA A 43 -5.23 3.79 6.48
CA ALA A 43 -5.69 5.06 5.92
C ALA A 43 -6.59 5.83 6.91
N GLU A 44 -7.48 5.13 7.60
CA GLU A 44 -8.31 5.73 8.64
C GLU A 44 -7.46 6.27 9.78
N GLY A 45 -6.40 5.55 10.16
CA GLY A 45 -5.45 5.99 11.17
C GLY A 45 -4.70 7.25 10.76
N LEU A 46 -4.31 7.36 9.50
CA LEU A 46 -3.65 8.57 8.98
C LEU A 46 -4.61 9.77 8.97
N ALA A 47 -5.84 9.58 8.54
CA ALA A 47 -6.84 10.65 8.57
C ALA A 47 -7.13 11.10 10.00
N ALA A 48 -7.22 10.17 10.93
CA ALA A 48 -7.49 10.45 12.34
C ALA A 48 -6.30 11.05 13.09
N ALA A 49 -5.08 10.95 12.56
CA ALA A 49 -3.89 11.50 13.19
C ALA A 49 -3.91 13.04 13.24
N GLY A 50 -4.60 13.68 12.30
CA GLY A 50 -4.84 15.12 12.31
C GLY A 50 -6.24 15.44 12.84
N LYS A 51 -6.80 16.57 12.38
CA LYS A 51 -8.12 17.06 12.86
C LYS A 51 -9.08 17.23 11.70
N ASN A 52 -10.29 16.66 11.85
CA ASN A 52 -11.41 16.89 10.93
C ASN A 52 -11.07 16.53 9.47
N ASN A 53 -10.24 15.54 9.27
CA ASN A 53 -9.91 15.06 7.94
C ASN A 53 -10.92 14.00 7.51
N THR A 54 -11.15 13.94 6.21
CA THR A 54 -12.05 12.96 5.59
C THR A 54 -11.24 12.03 4.70
N LEU A 55 -11.35 10.72 4.94
CA LEU A 55 -10.78 9.72 4.04
C LEU A 55 -11.72 9.54 2.85
N ALA A 56 -11.26 9.91 1.66
CA ALA A 56 -12.08 9.87 0.44
C ALA A 56 -11.93 8.55 -0.32
N GLN A 57 -10.71 8.02 -0.38
CA GLN A 57 -10.44 6.83 -1.19
C GLN A 57 -9.14 6.17 -0.77
N THR A 58 -9.09 4.86 -0.97
CA THR A 58 -7.87 4.07 -0.82
C THR A 58 -7.61 3.27 -2.10
N PHE A 59 -6.35 2.97 -2.35
CA PHE A 59 -5.93 2.14 -3.47
C PHE A 59 -4.73 1.31 -3.07
N ILE A 60 -4.75 0.04 -3.43
CA ILE A 60 -3.60 -0.84 -3.28
C ILE A 60 -3.28 -1.48 -4.62
N CYS A 61 -2.00 -1.64 -4.89
CA CYS A 61 -1.53 -2.39 -6.04
C CYS A 61 -0.29 -3.20 -5.66
N ARG A 62 0.07 -4.12 -6.54
CA ARG A 62 1.28 -4.90 -6.32
C ARG A 62 2.50 -4.00 -6.47
N GLY A 63 3.49 -4.26 -5.64
CA GLY A 63 4.77 -3.59 -5.69
C GLY A 63 5.90 -4.60 -5.58
N ARG A 64 7.11 -4.12 -5.74
CA ARG A 64 8.30 -4.97 -5.59
C ARG A 64 8.41 -5.44 -4.14
N ILE A 65 8.66 -6.74 -3.96
CA ILE A 65 8.93 -7.29 -2.65
C ILE A 65 10.29 -6.77 -2.18
N ASP A 66 10.33 -6.18 -0.98
CA ASP A 66 11.57 -5.71 -0.38
C ASP A 66 12.54 -6.89 -0.21
N PRO A 67 13.75 -6.85 -0.81
CA PRO A 67 14.71 -7.95 -0.72
C PRO A 67 15.09 -8.30 0.71
N ALA A 68 15.25 -7.32 1.59
CA ALA A 68 15.61 -7.56 3.00
C ALA A 68 14.48 -8.28 3.75
N GLN A 69 13.24 -7.88 3.50
CA GLN A 69 12.08 -8.53 4.10
C GLN A 69 11.89 -9.95 3.58
N PHE A 70 12.08 -10.16 2.29
CA PHE A 70 12.03 -11.48 1.69
C PHE A 70 13.08 -12.42 2.30
N GLU A 71 14.31 -11.93 2.48
CA GLU A 71 15.38 -12.70 3.09
C GLU A 71 15.08 -13.05 4.54
N LYS A 72 14.59 -12.09 5.31
CA LYS A 72 14.18 -12.29 6.70
C LYS A 72 13.11 -13.37 6.83
N MET A 73 12.07 -13.29 6.02
CA MET A 73 10.99 -14.27 6.01
C MET A 73 11.48 -15.65 5.57
N THR A 74 12.38 -15.70 4.60
CA THR A 74 12.97 -16.96 4.15
C THR A 74 13.72 -17.65 5.29
N LYS A 75 14.50 -16.91 6.06
CA LYS A 75 15.21 -17.43 7.23
C LYS A 75 14.24 -17.96 8.29
N MET A 76 13.16 -17.26 8.53
CA MET A 76 12.13 -17.69 9.48
C MET A 76 11.43 -18.97 9.05
N MET A 77 11.37 -19.25 7.76
CA MET A 77 10.73 -20.42 7.17
C MET A 77 11.72 -21.58 6.90
N GLY A 78 12.90 -21.56 7.49
CA GLY A 78 13.88 -22.64 7.39
C GLY A 78 14.98 -22.45 6.35
N GLY A 79 15.08 -21.26 5.76
CA GLY A 79 16.19 -20.93 4.86
C GLY A 79 16.03 -21.40 3.41
N VAL A 80 14.89 -21.98 3.05
CA VAL A 80 14.63 -22.48 1.70
C VAL A 80 13.58 -21.63 1.01
N VAL A 81 13.88 -21.26 -0.24
CA VAL A 81 12.91 -20.53 -1.09
C VAL A 81 12.20 -21.57 -1.97
N SER A 82 10.89 -21.70 -1.80
CA SER A 82 10.10 -22.56 -2.68
C SER A 82 10.02 -22.00 -4.09
N PRO A 83 9.77 -22.84 -5.11
CA PRO A 83 9.58 -22.35 -6.48
C PRO A 83 8.47 -21.30 -6.59
N GLU A 84 7.39 -21.47 -5.84
CA GLU A 84 6.25 -20.54 -5.83
C GLU A 84 6.65 -19.17 -5.27
N ARG A 85 7.42 -19.14 -4.19
CA ARG A 85 7.92 -17.89 -3.61
C ARG A 85 8.90 -17.19 -4.53
N ALA A 86 9.78 -17.94 -5.19
CA ALA A 86 10.72 -17.40 -6.15
C ALA A 86 9.98 -16.77 -7.34
N GLU A 87 8.92 -17.41 -7.83
CA GLU A 87 8.10 -16.90 -8.91
C GLU A 87 7.37 -15.61 -8.51
N LYS A 88 6.77 -15.58 -7.33
CA LYS A 88 6.11 -14.38 -6.80
C LYS A 88 7.09 -13.21 -6.69
N ARG A 89 8.31 -13.48 -6.29
CA ARG A 89 9.35 -12.45 -6.20
C ARG A 89 9.68 -11.89 -7.58
N ARG A 90 9.85 -12.76 -8.58
CA ARG A 90 10.13 -12.32 -9.95
C ARG A 90 8.98 -11.48 -10.51
N GLU A 91 7.73 -11.93 -10.34
CA GLU A 91 6.57 -11.18 -10.77
C GLU A 91 6.49 -9.82 -10.08
N SER A 92 6.82 -9.74 -8.80
CA SER A 92 6.76 -8.48 -8.06
C SER A 92 7.70 -7.42 -8.61
N GLU A 93 8.80 -7.81 -9.25
CA GLU A 93 9.75 -6.87 -9.83
C GLU A 93 9.19 -6.07 -11.01
N THR A 94 8.11 -6.55 -11.62
CA THR A 94 7.42 -5.84 -12.72
C THR A 94 6.30 -4.93 -12.22
N HIS A 95 6.06 -4.87 -10.92
CA HIS A 95 4.99 -4.06 -10.32
C HIS A 95 5.55 -2.95 -9.43
N PRO A 96 4.85 -1.79 -9.33
CA PRO A 96 3.65 -1.49 -10.09
C PRO A 96 3.94 -1.34 -11.59
N ASP A 97 3.03 -1.82 -12.42
CA ASP A 97 3.13 -1.68 -13.86
C ASP A 97 2.23 -0.55 -14.38
N ARG A 98 2.18 -0.39 -15.72
CA ARG A 98 1.37 0.67 -16.33
C ARG A 98 -0.11 0.56 -15.98
N LEU A 99 -0.64 -0.66 -15.90
CA LEU A 99 -2.05 -0.88 -15.59
C LEU A 99 -2.34 -0.53 -14.13
N ASP A 100 -1.44 -0.86 -13.22
CA ASP A 100 -1.57 -0.49 -11.81
C ASP A 100 -1.64 1.03 -11.65
N LEU A 101 -0.72 1.74 -12.31
CA LEU A 101 -0.66 3.21 -12.25
C LEU A 101 -1.89 3.85 -12.89
N ALA A 102 -2.35 3.32 -14.01
CA ALA A 102 -3.55 3.82 -14.70
C ALA A 102 -4.80 3.63 -13.83
N LYS A 103 -4.93 2.48 -13.17
CA LYS A 103 -6.03 2.23 -12.22
C LYS A 103 -6.04 3.20 -11.06
N GLY A 104 -4.88 3.42 -10.45
CA GLY A 104 -4.74 4.37 -9.36
C GLY A 104 -5.10 5.77 -9.77
N ALA A 105 -4.60 6.22 -10.92
CA ALA A 105 -4.91 7.54 -11.47
C ALA A 105 -6.42 7.69 -11.72
N GLU A 106 -7.07 6.69 -12.30
CA GLU A 106 -8.51 6.72 -12.55
C GLU A 106 -9.31 6.86 -11.25
N ILE A 107 -8.98 6.06 -10.25
CA ILE A 107 -9.67 6.07 -8.96
C ILE A 107 -9.55 7.44 -8.29
N PHE A 108 -8.34 8.00 -8.21
CA PHE A 108 -8.14 9.29 -7.56
C PHE A 108 -8.69 10.45 -8.38
N ARG A 109 -8.62 10.37 -9.71
CA ARG A 109 -9.22 11.38 -10.58
C ARG A 109 -10.72 11.48 -10.37
N SER A 110 -11.41 10.34 -10.23
CA SER A 110 -12.86 10.32 -10.01
C SER A 110 -13.26 10.98 -8.68
N VAL A 111 -12.39 10.87 -7.66
CA VAL A 111 -12.65 11.43 -6.32
C VAL A 111 -12.28 12.90 -6.22
N PHE A 112 -11.11 13.26 -6.76
CA PHE A 112 -10.56 14.62 -6.59
C PHE A 112 -10.83 15.54 -7.78
N GLY A 113 -11.33 15.02 -8.89
CA GLY A 113 -11.67 15.82 -10.07
C GLY A 113 -10.49 16.46 -10.76
N VAL A 114 -9.27 15.91 -10.58
CA VAL A 114 -8.06 16.41 -11.18
C VAL A 114 -7.57 15.50 -12.31
N ASN A 115 -6.82 16.09 -13.25
CA ASN A 115 -6.17 15.33 -14.31
C ASN A 115 -4.73 14.99 -13.90
N PHE A 116 -4.43 13.72 -13.97
CA PHE A 116 -3.08 13.23 -13.73
C PHE A 116 -2.32 13.01 -15.03
#